data_ff0a0179c5ad4809e5aa4d5a2d7fb564
#
_entry.id   ff0a0179c5ad4809e5aa4d5a2d7fb564
#
_cell.length_a   1.000
_cell.length_b   1.000
_cell.length_c   1.000
_cell.angle_alpha   90.00
_cell.angle_beta   90.00
_cell.angle_gamma   90.00
#
_symmetry.space_group_name_H-M   'P 1'
#
loop_
_entity.id
_entity.type
_entity.pdbx_description
1 polymer ?
#
loop_
_entity_poly.entity_id
_entity_poly.type
_entity_poly.pdbx_seq_one_letter_code
_entity_poly.pdbx_strand_id
1 'polypeptide(L)'
;MGQKVHPYGFRLGVIYPWKSNWYANRRDYIEALHEDVWIRKHIRSRLSRAGISSIDIERKGDQIWVYIRTARPGIVIGRKGAEVDRLRKDVERYTKKRVDVKVEDMNQASSEVRPDTDAALLAQGVAEQLAGRVAFRRAMRRAVQTAMRAGALGVRVACAGRLGGTDMGRKEWYREGRVPLHTLRAKVDFGTAAAKTTFGAIGVKVWVYHGDEVPHREQESERALARAHARAERGERGAKPSATRGKAPATAEPVAAAPDVVVPDASSVEEPSPTPPESGSEPASVAPEAMDGAETAAAPEAAPAAEAPDTQEGGEG
;
A
#
# COMPACT_ATOMS: atom_id res chain seq x y z
N MET A 1 13.53 -15.79 12.77
CA MET A 1 12.29 -15.06 12.39
C MET A 1 12.12 -15.15 10.88
N GLY A 2 10.95 -15.64 10.41
CA GLY A 2 10.66 -15.74 8.98
C GLY A 2 10.57 -14.39 8.28
N GLN A 3 10.67 -14.41 6.97
CA GLN A 3 10.47 -13.24 6.13
C GLN A 3 8.98 -12.85 6.12
N LYS A 4 8.72 -11.54 6.06
CA LYS A 4 7.35 -11.02 5.99
C LYS A 4 7.01 -10.69 4.55
N VAL A 5 5.79 -11.04 4.15
CA VAL A 5 5.26 -10.71 2.83
C VAL A 5 5.11 -9.18 2.71
N HIS A 6 5.35 -8.66 1.52
CA HIS A 6 5.15 -7.23 1.23
C HIS A 6 3.65 -6.91 1.32
N PRO A 7 3.23 -5.90 2.12
CA PRO A 7 1.80 -5.63 2.35
C PRO A 7 1.01 -5.35 1.07
N TYR A 8 1.61 -4.57 0.17
CA TYR A 8 1.02 -4.27 -1.14
C TYR A 8 0.90 -5.53 -2.01
N GLY A 9 1.97 -6.35 -2.10
CA GLY A 9 1.94 -7.58 -2.89
C GLY A 9 0.95 -8.62 -2.39
N PHE A 10 0.73 -8.69 -1.06
CA PHE A 10 -0.28 -9.56 -0.46
C PHE A 10 -1.72 -9.21 -0.87
N ARG A 11 -1.99 -7.92 -1.13
CA ARG A 11 -3.32 -7.37 -1.43
C ARG A 11 -3.52 -7.02 -2.90
N LEU A 12 -2.51 -7.27 -3.73
CA LEU A 12 -2.56 -6.98 -5.15
C LEU A 12 -3.63 -7.83 -5.85
N GLY A 13 -4.46 -7.20 -6.65
CA GLY A 13 -5.60 -7.84 -7.35
C GLY A 13 -6.85 -8.03 -6.49
N VAL A 14 -6.79 -7.76 -5.17
CA VAL A 14 -7.95 -7.79 -4.26
C VAL A 14 -8.35 -6.36 -3.88
N ILE A 15 -7.42 -5.59 -3.31
CA ILE A 15 -7.64 -4.19 -2.92
C ILE A 15 -6.94 -3.25 -3.87
N TYR A 16 -5.66 -3.51 -4.16
CA TYR A 16 -4.85 -2.63 -5.00
C TYR A 16 -4.82 -3.10 -6.44
N PRO A 17 -5.00 -2.18 -7.41
CA PRO A 17 -4.77 -2.45 -8.83
C PRO A 17 -3.26 -2.49 -9.13
N TRP A 18 -2.94 -2.92 -10.34
CA TRP A 18 -1.58 -2.92 -10.87
C TRP A 18 -1.09 -1.50 -11.11
N LYS A 19 0.20 -1.25 -10.92
CA LYS A 19 0.85 0.04 -11.23
C LYS A 19 1.29 0.16 -12.68
N SER A 20 1.21 -0.91 -13.43
CA SER A 20 1.48 -0.96 -14.86
C SER A 20 0.29 -1.63 -15.54
N ASN A 21 -0.51 -0.85 -16.27
CA ASN A 21 -1.74 -1.30 -16.90
C ASN A 21 -1.49 -1.47 -18.40
N TRP A 22 -0.86 -2.59 -18.77
CA TRP A 22 -0.60 -2.95 -20.15
C TRP A 22 -0.36 -4.45 -20.30
N TYR A 23 -0.53 -4.92 -21.53
CA TYR A 23 -0.25 -6.28 -21.92
C TYR A 23 0.62 -6.28 -23.18
N ALA A 24 1.59 -7.19 -23.27
CA ALA A 24 2.45 -7.36 -24.43
C ALA A 24 2.85 -8.81 -24.62
N ASN A 25 3.28 -9.17 -25.84
CA ASN A 25 3.83 -10.46 -26.16
C ASN A 25 5.22 -10.66 -25.50
N ARG A 26 5.70 -11.90 -25.48
CA ARG A 26 6.89 -12.30 -24.72
C ARG A 26 8.14 -11.43 -24.97
N ARG A 27 8.44 -11.07 -26.21
CA ARG A 27 9.61 -10.23 -26.56
C ARG A 27 9.35 -8.78 -26.19
N ASP A 28 8.25 -8.23 -26.63
CA ASP A 28 7.84 -6.85 -26.37
C ASP A 28 7.61 -6.59 -24.87
N TYR A 29 7.21 -7.64 -24.13
CA TYR A 29 7.05 -7.56 -22.67
C TYR A 29 8.37 -7.26 -21.96
N ILE A 30 9.47 -7.90 -22.35
CA ILE A 30 10.78 -7.69 -21.74
C ILE A 30 11.26 -6.26 -21.98
N GLU A 31 11.14 -5.77 -23.22
CA GLU A 31 11.52 -4.41 -23.57
C GLU A 31 10.68 -3.37 -22.81
N ALA A 32 9.36 -3.53 -22.82
CA ALA A 32 8.44 -2.64 -22.11
C ALA A 32 8.68 -2.63 -20.60
N LEU A 33 9.04 -3.77 -19.99
CA LEU A 33 9.37 -3.85 -18.58
C LEU A 33 10.65 -3.07 -18.25
N HIS A 34 11.69 -3.19 -19.08
CA HIS A 34 12.92 -2.41 -18.90
C HIS A 34 12.68 -0.92 -19.08
N GLU A 35 11.87 -0.52 -20.07
CA GLU A 35 11.45 0.86 -20.25
C GLU A 35 10.72 1.40 -19.00
N ASP A 36 9.77 0.66 -18.43
CA ASP A 36 9.02 1.05 -17.22
C ASP A 36 9.94 1.24 -16.00
N VAL A 37 10.89 0.32 -15.80
CA VAL A 37 11.86 0.43 -14.70
C VAL A 37 12.73 1.67 -14.87
N TRP A 38 13.19 1.94 -16.09
CA TRP A 38 13.99 3.13 -16.40
C TRP A 38 13.19 4.42 -16.20
N ILE A 39 11.94 4.49 -16.71
CA ILE A 39 11.05 5.65 -16.56
C ILE A 39 10.86 5.98 -15.07
N ARG A 40 10.50 4.98 -14.25
CA ARG A 40 10.31 5.19 -12.80
C ARG A 40 11.58 5.65 -12.10
N LYS A 41 12.73 5.09 -12.46
CA LYS A 41 14.03 5.48 -11.89
C LYS A 41 14.41 6.88 -12.31
N HIS A 42 14.24 7.23 -13.58
CA HIS A 42 14.57 8.54 -14.14
C HIS A 42 13.72 9.65 -13.49
N ILE A 43 12.40 9.48 -13.44
CA ILE A 43 11.49 10.45 -12.83
C ILE A 43 11.82 10.67 -11.36
N ARG A 44 12.02 9.61 -10.58
CA ARG A 44 12.37 9.71 -9.15
C ARG A 44 13.71 10.39 -8.91
N SER A 45 14.71 10.13 -9.75
CA SER A 45 16.03 10.74 -9.60
C SER A 45 16.00 12.23 -9.91
N ARG A 46 15.25 12.62 -10.94
CA ARG A 46 15.17 14.02 -11.38
C ARG A 46 14.30 14.86 -10.44
N LEU A 47 13.18 14.31 -9.99
CA LEU A 47 12.19 14.98 -9.17
C LEU A 47 12.25 14.54 -7.69
N SER A 48 13.42 14.37 -7.13
CA SER A 48 13.60 13.89 -5.75
C SER A 48 12.89 14.76 -4.70
N ARG A 49 12.75 16.07 -4.94
CA ARG A 49 12.10 17.03 -4.03
C ARG A 49 10.58 17.16 -4.22
N ALA A 50 10.02 16.57 -5.27
CA ALA A 50 8.60 16.72 -5.60
C ALA A 50 7.67 15.95 -4.66
N GLY A 51 8.18 14.99 -3.88
CA GLY A 51 7.35 14.13 -3.04
C GLY A 51 6.43 13.26 -3.90
N ILE A 52 7.01 12.32 -4.63
CA ILE A 52 6.26 11.39 -5.49
C ILE A 52 5.81 10.20 -4.68
N SER A 53 4.51 9.97 -4.65
CA SER A 53 3.88 8.79 -4.03
C SER A 53 3.97 7.57 -4.94
N SER A 54 3.31 7.63 -6.10
CA SER A 54 3.33 6.55 -7.08
C SER A 54 3.52 7.07 -8.51
N ILE A 55 3.98 6.17 -9.39
CA ILE A 55 4.09 6.41 -10.81
C ILE A 55 3.40 5.23 -11.49
N ASP A 56 2.26 5.50 -12.09
CA ASP A 56 1.47 4.49 -12.77
C ASP A 56 1.64 4.66 -14.30
N ILE A 57 1.81 3.54 -15.01
CA ILE A 57 2.14 3.56 -16.44
C ILE A 57 1.09 2.75 -17.18
N GLU A 58 0.49 3.37 -18.19
CA GLU A 58 -0.41 2.72 -19.12
C GLU A 58 0.19 2.73 -20.51
N ARG A 59 -0.01 1.65 -21.28
CA ARG A 59 0.43 1.55 -22.66
C ARG A 59 -0.73 1.10 -23.54
N LYS A 60 -0.94 1.81 -24.64
CA LYS A 60 -1.92 1.44 -25.67
C LYS A 60 -1.26 1.61 -27.04
N GLY A 61 -0.84 0.50 -27.63
CA GLY A 61 -0.05 0.54 -28.87
C GLY A 61 1.26 1.32 -28.67
N ASP A 62 1.51 2.32 -29.49
CA ASP A 62 2.73 3.15 -29.46
C ASP A 62 2.65 4.37 -28.53
N GLN A 63 1.59 4.47 -27.74
CA GLN A 63 1.44 5.57 -26.79
C GLN A 63 1.65 5.08 -25.37
N ILE A 64 2.37 5.88 -24.59
CA ILE A 64 2.67 5.65 -23.16
C ILE A 64 2.08 6.81 -22.38
N TRP A 65 1.22 6.51 -21.40
CA TRP A 65 0.71 7.47 -20.44
C TRP A 65 1.39 7.22 -19.09
N VAL A 66 1.97 8.27 -18.53
CA VAL A 66 2.63 8.23 -17.22
C VAL A 66 1.86 9.13 -16.27
N TYR A 67 1.22 8.52 -15.27
CA TYR A 67 0.51 9.23 -14.21
C TYR A 67 1.43 9.37 -13.01
N ILE A 68 1.71 10.60 -12.61
CA ILE A 68 2.58 10.91 -11.47
C ILE A 68 1.73 11.46 -10.35
N ARG A 69 1.55 10.68 -9.27
CA ARG A 69 0.90 11.15 -8.06
C ARG A 69 1.90 11.84 -7.16
N THR A 70 1.65 13.09 -6.84
CA THR A 70 2.58 13.92 -6.08
C THR A 70 1.89 14.82 -5.07
N ALA A 71 2.58 15.08 -3.96
CA ALA A 71 2.16 16.06 -2.96
C ALA A 71 2.46 17.51 -3.38
N ARG A 72 3.40 17.71 -4.33
CA ARG A 72 3.84 19.04 -4.75
C ARG A 72 3.82 19.16 -6.27
N PRO A 73 2.64 19.26 -6.89
CA PRO A 73 2.49 19.28 -8.35
C PRO A 73 3.23 20.44 -9.01
N GLY A 74 3.33 21.59 -8.34
CA GLY A 74 4.03 22.75 -8.87
C GLY A 74 5.52 22.52 -9.18
N ILE A 75 6.18 21.60 -8.44
CA ILE A 75 7.58 21.24 -8.71
C ILE A 75 7.69 20.35 -9.95
N VAL A 76 6.72 19.45 -10.14
CA VAL A 76 6.68 18.54 -11.29
C VAL A 76 6.34 19.30 -12.56
N ILE A 77 5.34 20.18 -12.50
CA ILE A 77 4.89 20.98 -13.64
C ILE A 77 5.96 22.02 -14.03
N GLY A 78 6.56 22.67 -13.04
CA GLY A 78 7.55 23.71 -13.26
C GLY A 78 6.94 25.01 -13.80
N ARG A 79 7.79 25.99 -14.14
CA ARG A 79 7.34 27.25 -14.72
C ARG A 79 6.78 27.02 -16.11
N LYS A 80 5.52 27.36 -16.33
CA LYS A 80 4.82 27.22 -17.64
C LYS A 80 4.88 25.79 -18.23
N GLY A 81 4.97 24.76 -17.39
CA GLY A 81 5.03 23.37 -17.85
C GLY A 81 6.41 22.88 -18.33
N ALA A 82 7.46 23.70 -18.21
CA ALA A 82 8.77 23.39 -18.77
C ALA A 82 9.40 22.08 -18.23
N GLU A 83 9.16 21.72 -16.97
CA GLU A 83 9.71 20.48 -16.41
C GLU A 83 8.97 19.23 -16.92
N VAL A 84 7.64 19.29 -17.04
CA VAL A 84 6.85 18.20 -17.67
C VAL A 84 7.27 18.00 -19.12
N ASP A 85 7.44 19.08 -19.88
CA ASP A 85 7.87 19.00 -21.29
C ASP A 85 9.28 18.41 -21.44
N ARG A 86 10.18 18.72 -20.50
CA ARG A 86 11.52 18.13 -20.47
C ARG A 86 11.46 16.64 -20.15
N LEU A 87 10.67 16.25 -19.14
CA LEU A 87 10.46 14.85 -18.79
C LEU A 87 9.87 14.07 -19.97
N ARG A 88 8.85 14.64 -20.64
CA ARG A 88 8.25 14.05 -21.82
C ARG A 88 9.29 13.79 -22.91
N LYS A 89 10.08 14.79 -23.26
CA LYS A 89 11.15 14.67 -24.27
C LYS A 89 12.22 13.65 -23.88
N ASP A 90 12.62 13.60 -22.61
CA ASP A 90 13.62 12.65 -22.13
C ASP A 90 13.11 11.20 -22.24
N VAL A 91 11.84 10.97 -21.88
CA VAL A 91 11.20 9.65 -21.97
C VAL A 91 10.96 9.28 -23.44
N GLU A 92 10.48 10.19 -24.29
CA GLU A 92 10.31 9.98 -25.74
C GLU A 92 11.63 9.63 -26.43
N ARG A 93 12.72 10.30 -26.04
CA ARG A 93 14.06 10.01 -26.59
C ARG A 93 14.53 8.59 -26.26
N TYR A 94 14.19 8.09 -25.06
CA TYR A 94 14.58 6.76 -24.65
C TYR A 94 13.69 5.66 -25.25
N THR A 95 12.38 5.85 -25.20
CA THR A 95 11.39 4.84 -25.63
C THR A 95 11.12 4.87 -27.13
N LYS A 96 11.43 5.98 -27.82
CA LYS A 96 11.09 6.25 -29.25
C LYS A 96 9.58 6.16 -29.53
N LYS A 97 8.74 6.24 -28.51
CA LYS A 97 7.27 6.19 -28.56
C LYS A 97 6.71 7.52 -28.11
N ARG A 98 5.46 7.79 -28.44
CA ARG A 98 4.75 8.99 -27.96
C ARG A 98 4.46 8.85 -26.48
N VAL A 99 4.82 9.87 -25.71
CA VAL A 99 4.63 9.87 -24.25
C VAL A 99 3.75 11.02 -23.83
N ASP A 100 2.80 10.76 -22.98
CA ASP A 100 2.00 11.78 -22.32
C ASP A 100 2.17 11.67 -20.80
N VAL A 101 2.50 12.79 -20.15
CA VAL A 101 2.75 12.85 -18.72
C VAL A 101 1.62 13.61 -18.06
N LYS A 102 0.87 12.93 -17.19
CA LYS A 102 -0.20 13.51 -16.39
C LYS A 102 0.22 13.60 -14.94
N VAL A 103 0.00 14.76 -14.34
CA VAL A 103 0.32 15.03 -12.94
C VAL A 103 -0.97 15.04 -12.13
N GLU A 104 -1.07 14.15 -11.15
CA GLU A 104 -2.19 14.07 -10.23
C GLU A 104 -1.80 14.69 -8.89
N ASP A 105 -2.59 15.65 -8.44
CA ASP A 105 -2.41 16.30 -7.15
C ASP A 105 -3.12 15.52 -6.04
N MET A 106 -2.36 15.07 -5.06
CA MET A 106 -2.89 14.36 -3.89
C MET A 106 -3.59 15.29 -2.88
N ASN A 107 -3.43 16.60 -3.01
CA ASN A 107 -4.09 17.55 -2.11
C ASN A 107 -5.56 17.83 -2.50
N GLN A 108 -6.00 17.37 -3.66
CA GLN A 108 -7.37 17.54 -4.10
C GLN A 108 -8.32 16.71 -3.22
N ALA A 109 -9.50 17.27 -2.94
CA ALA A 109 -10.50 16.61 -2.09
C ALA A 109 -11.03 15.28 -2.67
N SER A 110 -10.84 15.04 -3.96
CA SER A 110 -11.19 13.80 -4.65
C SER A 110 -10.17 12.68 -4.47
N SER A 111 -8.99 12.96 -3.91
CA SER A 111 -7.97 11.95 -3.67
C SER A 111 -8.34 11.11 -2.45
N GLU A 112 -8.40 9.78 -2.62
CA GLU A 112 -8.70 8.84 -1.53
C GLU A 112 -7.65 8.87 -0.41
N VAL A 113 -6.40 9.20 -0.76
CA VAL A 113 -5.27 9.22 0.16
C VAL A 113 -4.67 10.62 0.19
N ARG A 114 -4.62 11.21 1.38
CA ARG A 114 -3.98 12.51 1.59
C ARG A 114 -2.45 12.35 1.64
N PRO A 115 -1.67 13.39 1.29
CA PRO A 115 -0.21 13.33 1.34
C PRO A 115 0.34 12.94 2.72
N ASP A 116 -0.33 13.41 3.78
CA ASP A 116 0.05 13.15 5.17
C ASP A 116 -0.24 11.71 5.64
N THR A 117 -1.05 10.95 4.90
CA THR A 117 -1.37 9.56 5.19
C THR A 117 -0.70 8.59 4.21
N ASP A 118 -0.02 9.07 3.19
CA ASP A 118 0.71 8.25 2.24
C ASP A 118 2.01 7.71 2.85
N ALA A 119 2.17 6.38 2.84
CA ALA A 119 3.33 5.74 3.47
C ALA A 119 4.64 6.04 2.74
N ALA A 120 4.63 6.25 1.41
CA ALA A 120 5.82 6.55 0.64
C ALA A 120 6.33 7.97 0.94
N LEU A 121 5.42 8.94 1.04
CA LEU A 121 5.74 10.32 1.37
C LEU A 121 6.22 10.46 2.82
N LEU A 122 5.57 9.78 3.75
CA LEU A 122 6.00 9.73 5.15
C LEU A 122 7.40 9.13 5.27
N ALA A 123 7.69 8.04 4.55
CA ALA A 123 9.02 7.43 4.56
C ALA A 123 10.09 8.38 3.99
N GLN A 124 9.80 9.08 2.89
CA GLN A 124 10.67 10.10 2.31
C GLN A 124 10.92 11.25 3.30
N GLY A 125 9.87 11.79 3.92
CA GLY A 125 9.97 12.87 4.89
C GLY A 125 10.80 12.50 6.13
N VAL A 126 10.67 11.26 6.64
CA VAL A 126 11.54 10.75 7.72
C VAL A 126 12.98 10.62 7.23
N ALA A 127 13.20 10.09 6.03
CA ALA A 127 14.55 9.93 5.47
C ALA A 127 15.25 11.28 5.26
N GLU A 128 14.54 12.30 4.77
CA GLU A 128 15.07 13.66 4.62
C GLU A 128 15.43 14.29 5.99
N GLN A 129 14.60 14.11 7.02
CA GLN A 129 14.88 14.58 8.36
C GLN A 129 16.12 13.90 8.97
N LEU A 130 16.28 12.57 8.73
CA LEU A 130 17.45 11.83 9.18
C LEU A 130 18.73 12.27 8.46
N ALA A 131 18.67 12.53 7.15
CA ALA A 131 19.76 13.09 6.38
C ALA A 131 20.13 14.50 6.88
N GLY A 132 19.12 15.30 7.30
CA GLY A 132 19.26 16.61 7.94
C GLY A 132 19.72 16.55 9.41
N ARG A 133 20.22 15.40 9.90
CA ARG A 133 20.73 15.19 11.27
C ARG A 133 19.72 15.42 12.39
N VAL A 134 18.42 15.30 12.11
CA VAL A 134 17.38 15.32 13.13
C VAL A 134 17.45 14.02 13.94
N ALA A 135 17.26 14.11 15.26
CA ALA A 135 17.20 12.93 16.13
C ALA A 135 16.12 11.95 15.66
N PHE A 136 16.50 10.71 15.40
CA PHE A 136 15.64 9.69 14.80
C PHE A 136 14.34 9.45 15.59
N ARG A 137 14.38 9.50 16.94
CA ARG A 137 13.19 9.38 17.79
C ARG A 137 12.20 10.50 17.55
N ARG A 138 12.68 11.72 17.37
CA ARG A 138 11.85 12.90 17.08
C ARG A 138 11.21 12.80 15.69
N ALA A 139 12.01 12.42 14.68
CA ALA A 139 11.53 12.24 13.31
C ALA A 139 10.42 11.18 13.23
N MET A 140 10.64 9.99 13.85
CA MET A 140 9.65 8.92 13.85
C MET A 140 8.36 9.30 14.59
N ARG A 141 8.45 9.92 15.79
CA ARG A 141 7.26 10.36 16.54
C ARG A 141 6.47 11.40 15.77
N ARG A 142 7.16 12.37 15.13
CA ARG A 142 6.51 13.39 14.31
C ARG A 142 5.75 12.77 13.15
N ALA A 143 6.35 11.81 12.43
CA ALA A 143 5.69 11.13 11.32
C ALA A 143 4.43 10.36 11.77
N VAL A 144 4.51 9.66 12.92
CA VAL A 144 3.35 8.96 13.49
C VAL A 144 2.24 9.95 13.86
N GLN A 145 2.58 11.03 14.56
CA GLN A 145 1.60 12.05 14.96
C GLN A 145 0.95 12.77 13.76
N THR A 146 1.74 13.05 12.70
CA THR A 146 1.21 13.67 11.47
C THR A 146 0.19 12.77 10.82
N ALA A 147 0.50 11.49 10.63
CA ALA A 147 -0.41 10.55 9.99
C ALA A 147 -1.67 10.28 10.84
N MET A 148 -1.55 10.18 12.17
CA MET A 148 -2.71 10.00 13.06
C MET A 148 -3.63 11.23 13.04
N ARG A 149 -3.08 12.45 13.03
CA ARG A 149 -3.86 13.69 12.90
C ARG A 149 -4.57 13.80 11.55
N ALA A 150 -3.95 13.27 10.50
CA ALA A 150 -4.54 13.26 9.17
C ALA A 150 -5.64 12.21 8.97
N GLY A 151 -5.92 11.38 10.01
CA GLY A 151 -7.02 10.43 10.04
C GLY A 151 -6.64 8.99 9.76
N ALA A 152 -5.35 8.61 9.79
CA ALA A 152 -4.95 7.22 9.72
C ALA A 152 -5.41 6.45 10.97
N LEU A 153 -5.94 5.24 10.81
CA LEU A 153 -6.39 4.39 11.91
C LEU A 153 -5.25 3.67 12.64
N GLY A 154 -4.10 3.63 12.00
CA GLY A 154 -2.90 3.08 12.61
C GLY A 154 -1.66 3.27 11.75
N VAL A 155 -0.54 3.54 12.41
CA VAL A 155 0.74 3.79 11.77
C VAL A 155 1.84 3.02 12.48
N ARG A 156 2.76 2.49 11.69
CA ARG A 156 4.00 1.89 12.17
C ARG A 156 5.17 2.44 11.36
N VAL A 157 6.14 3.02 12.04
CA VAL A 157 7.40 3.51 11.46
C VAL A 157 8.55 2.69 12.02
N ALA A 158 9.45 2.21 11.19
CA ALA A 158 10.63 1.48 11.59
C ALA A 158 11.87 2.04 10.88
N CYS A 159 12.91 2.33 11.67
CA CYS A 159 14.21 2.74 11.17
C CYS A 159 15.25 1.67 11.53
N ALA A 160 16.15 1.36 10.59
CA ALA A 160 17.20 0.37 10.79
C ALA A 160 18.52 0.87 10.18
N GLY A 161 19.60 0.72 10.91
CA GLY A 161 20.93 1.17 10.53
C GLY A 161 21.72 1.71 11.72
N ARG A 162 22.74 2.50 11.46
CA ARG A 162 23.57 3.17 12.49
C ARG A 162 22.86 4.41 13.03
N LEU A 163 21.83 4.17 13.86
CA LEU A 163 20.97 5.23 14.40
C LEU A 163 21.74 6.11 15.38
N GLY A 164 21.80 7.41 15.08
CA GLY A 164 22.55 8.38 15.89
C GLY A 164 24.07 8.33 15.73
N GLY A 165 24.57 7.64 14.69
CA GLY A 165 26.00 7.54 14.40
C GLY A 165 26.73 6.48 15.24
N THR A 166 26.01 5.56 15.87
CA THR A 166 26.61 4.45 16.64
C THR A 166 27.31 3.47 15.71
N ASP A 167 28.38 2.81 16.19
CA ASP A 167 29.14 1.83 15.40
C ASP A 167 28.31 0.61 15.06
N MET A 168 27.50 0.13 16.00
CA MET A 168 26.61 -0.99 15.79
C MET A 168 25.27 -0.55 15.20
N GLY A 169 24.84 -1.24 14.16
CA GLY A 169 23.50 -1.04 13.58
C GLY A 169 22.43 -1.60 14.49
N ARG A 170 21.35 -0.86 14.67
CA ARG A 170 20.17 -1.32 15.41
C ARG A 170 18.89 -0.97 14.67
N LYS A 171 17.78 -1.59 15.09
CA LYS A 171 16.44 -1.34 14.58
C LYS A 171 15.56 -0.83 15.69
N GLU A 172 14.94 0.31 15.46
CA GLU A 172 13.91 0.86 16.34
C GLU A 172 12.61 1.09 15.55
N TRP A 173 11.48 0.97 16.25
CA TRP A 173 10.18 1.18 15.64
C TRP A 173 9.20 1.80 16.63
N TYR A 174 8.28 2.60 16.10
CA TYR A 174 7.14 3.15 16.83
C TYR A 174 5.86 2.73 16.12
N ARG A 175 4.82 2.48 16.89
CA ARG A 175 3.50 2.14 16.40
C ARG A 175 2.45 2.85 17.24
N GLU A 176 1.43 3.38 16.57
CA GLU A 176 0.25 3.93 17.17
C GLU A 176 -0.97 3.41 16.40
N GLY A 177 -2.03 3.07 17.11
CA GLY A 177 -3.20 2.43 16.52
C GLY A 177 -2.97 0.97 16.11
N ARG A 178 -3.85 0.47 15.25
CA ARG A 178 -3.90 -0.91 14.79
C ARG A 178 -3.33 -1.03 13.37
N VAL A 179 -2.43 -1.97 13.12
CA VAL A 179 -1.89 -2.25 11.78
C VAL A 179 -2.04 -3.75 11.49
N PRO A 180 -3.17 -4.17 10.91
CA PRO A 180 -3.49 -5.59 10.69
C PRO A 180 -2.82 -6.10 9.42
N LEU A 181 -1.58 -6.61 9.50
CA LEU A 181 -0.82 -7.07 8.34
C LEU A 181 -1.34 -8.37 7.73
N HIS A 182 -2.02 -9.21 8.54
CA HIS A 182 -2.54 -10.51 8.10
C HIS A 182 -3.97 -10.46 7.56
N THR A 183 -4.69 -9.37 7.78
CA THR A 183 -6.06 -9.17 7.29
C THR A 183 -6.02 -8.72 5.84
N LEU A 184 -6.60 -9.52 4.93
CA LEU A 184 -6.58 -9.25 3.49
C LEU A 184 -7.39 -8.00 3.11
N ARG A 185 -8.57 -7.82 3.73
CA ARG A 185 -9.46 -6.68 3.49
C ARG A 185 -8.96 -5.34 4.04
N ALA A 186 -7.91 -5.37 4.88
CA ALA A 186 -7.36 -4.15 5.46
C ALA A 186 -6.53 -3.37 4.41
N LYS A 187 -6.90 -2.11 4.16
CA LYS A 187 -6.16 -1.20 3.28
C LYS A 187 -4.90 -0.71 4.02
N VAL A 188 -3.78 -1.36 3.76
CA VAL A 188 -2.49 -1.04 4.38
C VAL A 188 -1.52 -0.56 3.32
N ASP A 189 -1.19 0.72 3.37
CA ASP A 189 -0.15 1.29 2.52
C ASP A 189 1.25 1.05 3.09
N PHE A 190 2.25 0.97 2.20
CA PHE A 190 3.61 0.66 2.56
C PHE A 190 4.62 1.48 1.77
N GLY A 191 5.47 2.20 2.49
CA GLY A 191 6.55 2.99 1.90
C GLY A 191 7.92 2.63 2.46
N THR A 192 8.92 2.70 1.60
CA THR A 192 10.32 2.53 1.98
C THR A 192 11.16 3.68 1.45
N ALA A 193 12.08 4.16 2.28
CA ALA A 193 13.06 5.16 1.89
C ALA A 193 14.42 4.87 2.55
N ALA A 194 15.49 5.36 1.96
CA ALA A 194 16.83 5.26 2.53
C ALA A 194 17.39 6.66 2.76
N ALA A 195 17.75 6.96 4.00
CA ALA A 195 18.44 8.17 4.37
C ALA A 195 19.96 7.94 4.24
N LYS A 196 20.60 8.65 3.34
CA LYS A 196 22.07 8.65 3.21
C LYS A 196 22.63 9.63 4.23
N THR A 197 23.38 9.11 5.20
CA THR A 197 24.06 9.90 6.23
C THR A 197 25.58 9.76 6.08
N THR A 198 26.34 10.61 6.76
CA THR A 198 27.81 10.51 6.78
C THR A 198 28.33 9.19 7.34
N PHE A 199 27.52 8.53 8.21
CA PHE A 199 27.87 7.25 8.84
C PHE A 199 27.30 6.03 8.09
N GLY A 200 26.68 6.23 6.93
CA GLY A 200 26.08 5.16 6.13
C GLY A 200 24.59 5.37 5.84
N ALA A 201 23.94 4.35 5.30
CA ALA A 201 22.53 4.41 4.95
C ALA A 201 21.65 3.90 6.11
N ILE A 202 20.58 4.64 6.40
CA ILE A 202 19.53 4.25 7.34
C ILE A 202 18.28 3.90 6.52
N GLY A 203 17.82 2.66 6.64
CA GLY A 203 16.58 2.22 6.00
C GLY A 203 15.36 2.62 6.83
N VAL A 204 14.40 3.28 6.20
CA VAL A 204 13.11 3.66 6.78
C VAL A 204 12.01 2.83 6.13
N LYS A 205 11.12 2.26 6.94
CA LYS A 205 9.92 1.53 6.50
C LYS A 205 8.71 2.07 7.24
N VAL A 206 7.66 2.40 6.50
CA VAL A 206 6.42 2.94 7.04
C VAL A 206 5.26 2.07 6.59
N TRP A 207 4.34 1.79 7.50
CA TRP A 207 3.05 1.13 7.24
C TRP A 207 1.96 2.04 7.76
N VAL A 208 0.97 2.32 6.93
CA VAL A 208 -0.19 3.13 7.28
C VAL A 208 -1.45 2.33 7.04
N TYR A 209 -2.31 2.26 8.03
CA TYR A 209 -3.60 1.59 7.92
C TYR A 209 -4.71 2.62 7.77
N HIS A 210 -5.45 2.53 6.68
CA HIS A 210 -6.53 3.46 6.33
C HIS A 210 -7.91 2.96 6.76
N GLY A 211 -8.07 1.65 6.95
CA GLY A 211 -9.34 1.02 7.27
C GLY A 211 -9.53 -0.28 6.53
N ASP A 212 -10.65 -0.92 6.76
CA ASP A 212 -11.03 -2.13 6.03
C ASP A 212 -11.80 -1.71 4.79
N GLU A 213 -11.42 -2.26 3.64
CA GLU A 213 -12.08 -2.06 2.36
C GLU A 213 -12.94 -3.29 2.08
N VAL A 214 -14.23 -3.05 1.88
CA VAL A 214 -15.17 -4.12 1.56
C VAL A 214 -14.94 -4.53 0.09
N PRO A 215 -14.89 -5.83 -0.24
CA PRO A 215 -14.72 -6.29 -1.61
C PRO A 215 -15.74 -5.64 -2.56
N HIS A 216 -15.33 -5.35 -3.77
CA HIS A 216 -16.11 -4.61 -4.80
C HIS A 216 -17.55 -5.12 -4.96
N ARG A 217 -17.76 -6.43 -4.84
CA ARG A 217 -19.07 -7.07 -4.93
C ARG A 217 -20.02 -6.65 -3.80
N GLU A 218 -19.52 -6.47 -2.58
CA GLU A 218 -20.33 -6.02 -1.45
C GLU A 218 -20.61 -4.50 -1.56
N GLN A 219 -19.65 -3.72 -2.06
CA GLN A 219 -19.86 -2.30 -2.34
C GLN A 219 -20.90 -2.06 -3.43
N GLU A 220 -20.95 -2.91 -4.46
CA GLU A 220 -21.99 -2.84 -5.49
C GLU A 220 -23.36 -3.16 -4.92
N SER A 221 -23.46 -4.17 -4.05
CA SER A 221 -24.72 -4.51 -3.38
C SER A 221 -25.17 -3.40 -2.42
N GLU A 222 -24.28 -2.80 -1.65
CA GLU A 222 -24.61 -1.65 -0.80
C GLU A 222 -25.02 -0.42 -1.61
N ARG A 223 -24.31 -0.12 -2.70
CA ARG A 223 -24.68 0.96 -3.62
C ARG A 223 -26.03 0.69 -4.32
N ALA A 224 -26.32 -0.56 -4.66
CA ALA A 224 -27.59 -0.94 -5.22
C ALA A 224 -28.74 -0.78 -4.19
N LEU A 225 -28.52 -1.21 -2.95
CA LEU A 225 -29.45 -1.01 -1.84
C LEU A 225 -29.66 0.49 -1.53
N ALA A 226 -28.59 1.27 -1.45
CA ALA A 226 -28.67 2.72 -1.24
C ALA A 226 -29.43 3.43 -2.37
N ARG A 227 -29.24 3.02 -3.63
CA ARG A 227 -30.01 3.54 -4.78
C ARG A 227 -31.48 3.12 -4.70
N ALA A 228 -31.79 1.89 -4.25
CA ALA A 228 -33.16 1.42 -4.05
C ALA A 228 -33.86 2.23 -2.94
N HIS A 229 -33.21 2.46 -1.81
CA HIS A 229 -33.73 3.31 -0.72
C HIS A 229 -33.96 4.74 -1.19
N ALA A 230 -33.02 5.36 -1.87
CA ALA A 230 -33.17 6.72 -2.39
C ALA A 230 -34.29 6.83 -3.43
N ARG A 231 -34.55 5.76 -4.19
CA ARG A 231 -35.68 5.71 -5.14
C ARG A 231 -37.01 5.54 -4.43
N ALA A 232 -37.07 4.75 -3.36
CA ALA A 232 -38.29 4.59 -2.52
C ALA A 232 -38.65 5.93 -1.85
N GLU A 233 -37.68 6.62 -1.24
CA GLU A 233 -37.91 7.94 -0.62
C GLU A 233 -38.35 9.03 -1.62
N ARG A 234 -37.86 8.97 -2.87
CA ARG A 234 -38.33 9.86 -3.94
C ARG A 234 -39.74 9.51 -4.39
N GLY A 235 -40.12 8.23 -4.39
CA GLY A 235 -41.46 7.76 -4.71
C GLY A 235 -42.50 8.25 -3.70
N GLU A 236 -42.18 8.20 -2.40
CA GLU A 236 -43.07 8.69 -1.34
C GLU A 236 -43.21 10.23 -1.32
N ARG A 237 -42.16 10.99 -1.68
CA ARG A 237 -42.26 12.46 -1.79
C ARG A 237 -43.01 12.93 -3.06
N GLY A 238 -43.17 12.04 -4.07
CA GLY A 238 -43.89 12.34 -5.32
C GLY A 238 -45.37 12.10 -5.26
N ALA A 239 -45.85 11.35 -4.29
CA ALA A 239 -47.29 11.09 -4.09
C ALA A 239 -47.95 12.20 -3.25
N LYS A 240 -48.14 13.40 -3.83
CA LYS A 240 -49.12 14.36 -3.29
C LYS A 240 -50.51 13.75 -3.53
N PRO A 241 -51.39 13.68 -2.47
CA PRO A 241 -52.75 13.25 -2.70
C PRO A 241 -53.48 14.33 -3.53
N SER A 242 -53.81 14.02 -4.77
CA SER A 242 -54.69 14.84 -5.55
C SER A 242 -56.09 14.74 -4.89
N ALA A 243 -56.49 15.82 -4.22
CA ALA A 243 -57.85 16.00 -3.73
C ALA A 243 -58.78 16.10 -4.90
N THR A 244 -59.38 14.99 -5.29
CA THR A 244 -60.59 14.99 -6.16
C THR A 244 -61.82 14.95 -5.28
N ARG A 245 -62.41 16.13 -5.21
CA ARG A 245 -63.73 16.43 -4.65
C ARG A 245 -64.83 15.78 -5.53
N GLY A 246 -65.66 14.94 -4.96
CA GLY A 246 -66.94 14.76 -5.61
C GLY A 246 -67.56 13.39 -5.54
N LYS A 247 -68.62 13.33 -4.72
CA LYS A 247 -69.85 12.56 -4.92
C LYS A 247 -69.96 11.17 -4.29
N ALA A 248 -70.59 11.15 -3.12
CA ALA A 248 -71.29 9.98 -2.62
C ALA A 248 -72.50 9.70 -3.55
N PRO A 249 -72.99 8.49 -3.65
CA PRO A 249 -73.94 8.00 -2.67
C PRO A 249 -73.91 6.48 -2.34
N ALA A 250 -74.48 6.21 -1.15
CA ALA A 250 -75.40 5.14 -0.77
C ALA A 250 -74.94 3.70 -0.66
N THR A 251 -74.90 3.25 0.60
CA THR A 251 -75.59 2.08 1.15
C THR A 251 -75.44 0.71 0.47
N ALA A 252 -74.72 -0.19 1.13
CA ALA A 252 -75.11 -1.60 1.30
C ALA A 252 -74.32 -2.24 2.45
N GLU A 253 -75.01 -2.99 3.24
CA GLU A 253 -74.70 -3.62 4.51
C GLU A 253 -73.68 -4.75 4.49
N PRO A 254 -73.31 -5.29 5.65
CA PRO A 254 -72.13 -6.11 5.85
C PRO A 254 -72.41 -7.61 5.66
N VAL A 255 -71.50 -8.35 5.13
CA VAL A 255 -71.47 -9.80 5.23
C VAL A 255 -70.16 -10.25 5.92
N ALA A 256 -70.44 -10.96 6.99
CA ALA A 256 -69.48 -11.67 7.83
C ALA A 256 -68.71 -12.77 7.08
N ALA A 257 -67.53 -13.03 7.49
CA ALA A 257 -66.98 -14.31 7.94
C ALA A 257 -65.46 -14.35 7.74
N ALA A 258 -64.78 -14.44 8.84
CA ALA A 258 -63.41 -14.97 8.94
C ALA A 258 -63.41 -16.48 8.62
N PRO A 259 -62.29 -17.04 8.22
CA PRO A 259 -61.78 -18.09 9.09
C PRO A 259 -60.36 -17.94 9.55
N ASP A 260 -60.21 -18.38 10.79
CA ASP A 260 -58.99 -18.65 11.52
C ASP A 260 -57.90 -19.35 10.71
N VAL A 261 -56.68 -18.82 10.73
CA VAL A 261 -55.48 -19.58 10.41
C VAL A 261 -54.75 -19.81 11.72
N VAL A 262 -54.80 -21.05 12.13
CA VAL A 262 -54.13 -21.68 13.24
C VAL A 262 -52.62 -21.54 13.05
N VAL A 263 -51.95 -20.94 14.04
CA VAL A 263 -50.49 -20.92 14.23
C VAL A 263 -50.13 -22.20 14.99
N PRO A 264 -49.27 -23.07 14.49
CA PRO A 264 -48.76 -24.15 15.30
C PRO A 264 -47.61 -23.63 16.18
N ASP A 265 -47.79 -23.84 17.47
CA ASP A 265 -46.85 -23.73 18.53
C ASP A 265 -45.70 -24.74 18.35
N ALA A 266 -44.49 -24.28 18.29
CA ALA A 266 -43.30 -25.13 18.25
C ALA A 266 -42.43 -24.83 19.49
N SER A 267 -42.89 -25.44 20.60
CA SER A 267 -42.04 -25.68 21.74
C SER A 267 -41.41 -27.07 21.62
N SER A 268 -40.13 -27.15 22.00
CA SER A 268 -39.31 -28.35 22.18
C SER A 268 -38.43 -28.80 20.98
N VAL A 269 -37.23 -28.26 20.95
CA VAL A 269 -36.06 -29.03 20.48
C VAL A 269 -34.94 -28.83 21.52
N GLU A 270 -34.61 -29.93 22.18
CA GLU A 270 -33.51 -30.10 23.14
C GLU A 270 -32.17 -29.79 22.50
N GLU A 271 -31.36 -29.01 23.20
CA GLU A 271 -29.92 -28.89 22.97
C GLU A 271 -29.19 -30.15 23.38
N PRO A 272 -28.30 -30.72 22.58
CA PRO A 272 -27.34 -31.69 23.08
C PRO A 272 -26.09 -30.97 23.62
N SER A 273 -25.85 -31.17 24.91
CA SER A 273 -24.64 -30.79 25.64
C SER A 273 -23.38 -31.43 25.04
N PRO A 274 -22.26 -30.73 24.97
CA PRO A 274 -20.99 -31.33 24.57
C PRO A 274 -20.36 -32.07 25.73
N THR A 275 -20.09 -33.35 25.53
CA THR A 275 -19.27 -34.23 26.36
C THR A 275 -17.79 -33.83 26.30
N PRO A 276 -17.05 -33.83 27.43
CA PRO A 276 -15.60 -33.57 27.41
C PRO A 276 -14.84 -34.85 26.98
N PRO A 277 -13.72 -34.75 26.27
CA PRO A 277 -12.88 -35.91 25.99
C PRO A 277 -12.01 -36.26 27.16
N GLU A 278 -12.04 -37.56 27.45
CA GLU A 278 -11.21 -38.25 28.43
C GLU A 278 -9.71 -38.13 28.17
N SER A 279 -9.01 -38.03 29.26
CA SER A 279 -7.56 -38.16 29.40
C SER A 279 -7.10 -39.59 29.04
N GLY A 280 -6.10 -39.66 28.18
CA GLY A 280 -5.43 -40.93 27.83
C GLY A 280 -3.95 -40.75 27.54
N SER A 281 -3.14 -41.00 28.58
CA SER A 281 -1.81 -41.64 28.60
C SER A 281 -0.69 -41.14 27.66
N GLU A 282 0.31 -40.56 28.28
CA GLU A 282 1.72 -40.69 27.87
C GLU A 282 2.11 -42.15 27.68
N PRO A 283 3.09 -42.45 26.78
CA PRO A 283 4.38 -42.81 27.31
C PRO A 283 5.63 -42.40 26.49
N ALA A 284 6.71 -42.35 27.27
CA ALA A 284 8.08 -42.77 26.98
C ALA A 284 9.01 -41.86 26.14
N SER A 285 9.90 -41.27 26.89
CA SER A 285 11.30 -40.94 26.68
C SER A 285 12.05 -41.88 25.72
N VAL A 286 12.66 -41.30 24.66
CA VAL A 286 13.85 -41.88 24.03
C VAL A 286 14.89 -40.77 23.89
N ALA A 287 16.00 -40.94 24.57
CA ALA A 287 17.22 -40.15 24.46
C ALA A 287 17.91 -40.40 23.10
N PRO A 288 18.60 -39.40 22.50
CA PRO A 288 19.50 -39.66 21.38
C PRO A 288 20.90 -39.98 21.90
N GLU A 289 21.43 -41.07 21.38
CA GLU A 289 22.84 -41.47 21.44
C GLU A 289 23.75 -40.41 20.77
N ALA A 290 24.86 -40.18 21.45
CA ALA A 290 26.03 -39.51 20.96
C ALA A 290 26.74 -40.37 19.93
N MET A 291 27.09 -39.79 18.78
CA MET A 291 28.15 -40.32 17.94
C MET A 291 29.23 -39.24 17.75
N ASP A 292 30.35 -39.55 18.39
CA ASP A 292 31.69 -39.04 18.12
C ASP A 292 32.08 -39.29 16.67
N GLY A 293 32.74 -38.32 16.03
CA GLY A 293 33.32 -38.44 14.71
C GLY A 293 34.20 -37.23 14.42
N ALA A 294 35.37 -37.23 15.03
CA ALA A 294 36.46 -36.33 14.65
C ALA A 294 36.93 -36.63 13.24
N GLU A 295 37.03 -35.64 12.40
CA GLU A 295 38.01 -35.66 11.30
C GLU A 295 38.48 -34.23 10.97
N THR A 296 39.74 -34.07 11.19
CA THR A 296 40.70 -33.02 10.85
C THR A 296 40.87 -32.90 9.34
N ALA A 297 40.69 -31.69 8.77
CA ALA A 297 41.35 -31.36 7.48
C ALA A 297 41.56 -29.85 7.37
N ALA A 298 42.79 -29.45 7.55
CA ALA A 298 43.67 -28.68 6.67
C ALA A 298 43.13 -27.32 6.11
N ALA A 299 43.75 -26.27 6.57
CA ALA A 299 43.78 -24.95 5.91
C ALA A 299 44.61 -24.99 4.63
N PRO A 300 44.26 -24.22 3.58
CA PRO A 300 45.18 -23.86 2.54
C PRO A 300 45.78 -22.47 2.77
N GLU A 301 47.02 -22.44 2.85
CA GLU A 301 48.17 -21.65 2.49
C GLU A 301 47.89 -20.32 1.73
N ALA A 302 48.55 -19.29 2.22
CA ALA A 302 48.61 -17.96 1.68
C ALA A 302 49.32 -17.92 0.31
N ALA A 303 48.76 -17.18 -0.64
CA ALA A 303 49.43 -16.78 -1.88
C ALA A 303 50.12 -15.44 -1.73
N PRO A 304 51.26 -15.22 -2.40
CA PRO A 304 52.19 -14.12 -2.13
C PRO A 304 51.82 -12.81 -2.82
N ALA A 305 52.28 -11.72 -2.20
CA ALA A 305 52.25 -10.37 -2.70
C ALA A 305 52.95 -10.23 -4.06
N ALA A 306 52.26 -9.56 -5.00
CA ALA A 306 52.88 -9.11 -6.25
C ALA A 306 53.32 -7.65 -6.07
N GLU A 307 54.61 -7.46 -6.38
CA GLU A 307 55.40 -6.23 -6.41
C GLU A 307 54.78 -5.12 -7.28
N ALA A 308 54.90 -3.90 -6.85
CA ALA A 308 54.71 -2.68 -7.62
C ALA A 308 55.91 -2.46 -8.55
N PRO A 309 55.75 -1.98 -9.78
CA PRO A 309 56.87 -1.38 -10.49
C PRO A 309 56.97 0.11 -10.24
N ASP A 310 58.14 0.48 -9.73
CA ASP A 310 58.75 1.82 -9.82
C ASP A 310 58.70 2.30 -11.29
N THR A 311 58.28 3.53 -11.51
CA THR A 311 58.61 4.25 -12.71
C THR A 311 59.16 5.61 -12.35
N GLN A 312 60.42 5.71 -12.66
CA GLN A 312 61.34 6.83 -12.55
C GLN A 312 60.87 8.10 -13.28
N GLU A 313 61.36 9.16 -12.71
CA GLU A 313 61.55 10.52 -13.22
C GLU A 313 62.14 10.59 -14.63
N GLY A 314 61.78 11.62 -15.32
CA GLY A 314 62.45 12.26 -16.44
C GLY A 314 61.58 13.40 -16.90
N GLY A 315 61.79 14.65 -16.72
CA GLY A 315 62.95 15.46 -16.94
C GLY A 315 62.80 16.19 -18.28
N GLU A 316 62.65 17.53 -18.19
CA GLU A 316 62.98 18.54 -19.21
C GLU A 316 62.20 18.60 -20.54
N GLY A 317 61.67 19.83 -20.77
CA GLY A 317 61.21 20.35 -22.06
C GLY A 317 60.22 21.49 -21.87
#